data_44694b75fcab221f46fe080062a6491e
#
_entry.id   44694b75fcab221f46fe080062a6491e
#
_cell.length_a   1.000
_cell.length_b   1.000
_cell.length_c   1.000
_cell.angle_alpha   90.00
_cell.angle_beta   90.00
_cell.angle_gamma   90.00
#
_symmetry.space_group_name_H-M   'P 1'
#
loop_
_entity.id
_entity.type
_entity.pdbx_description
1 polymer ?
#
loop_
_entity_poly.entity_id
_entity_poly.type
_entity_poly.pdbx_seq_one_letter_code
_entity_poly.pdbx_strand_id
1 'polypeptide(L)'
;MEKVLVTGATGFIGLHCINQLLNQGYAVNGSLRSPERKNEIIDALKKNNTPTENLNLFVFNLTEDDGWDEGMKGCDFLLHIASPISVKVNDEDFFVKPAVAGVKRAFKFAKKHNVKKVVLTSSVAAILETGEEKEYFDETDWSDPESSGINHYAKSKTLAEIAAWDFVKEHENPFELAVINPALVTGPSLTKDLGESNKAIGMVVTGKMPVAIPMQFGYVDVRDVASAHILAMQSPSSNGERFALSEKDLSYKEIAKLLKDNGFKKAPSISVPVWLAKFLANFNKELKITVPFMGK
;
A
#
# COMPACT_ATOMS: atom_id res chain seq x y z
N MET A 1 -23.96 0.89 15.44
CA MET A 1 -22.62 0.36 15.16
C MET A 1 -22.20 0.92 13.83
N GLU A 2 -21.10 1.67 13.79
CA GLU A 2 -20.58 2.23 12.55
C GLU A 2 -20.01 1.13 11.66
N LYS A 3 -20.15 1.32 10.34
CA LYS A 3 -19.80 0.33 9.34
C LYS A 3 -18.75 0.88 8.39
N VAL A 4 -17.72 0.10 8.11
CA VAL A 4 -16.58 0.45 7.27
C VAL A 4 -16.49 -0.49 6.08
N LEU A 5 -16.43 0.05 4.85
CA LEU A 5 -15.99 -0.73 3.70
C LEU A 5 -14.46 -0.68 3.62
N VAL A 6 -13.83 -1.86 3.57
CA VAL A 6 -12.38 -2.02 3.33
C VAL A 6 -12.19 -2.69 1.99
N THR A 7 -11.61 -1.97 1.02
CA THR A 7 -11.28 -2.58 -0.27
C THR A 7 -9.97 -3.36 -0.20
N GLY A 8 -9.91 -4.50 -0.88
CA GLY A 8 -8.69 -5.33 -0.87
C GLY A 8 -8.52 -6.16 0.40
N ALA A 9 -9.60 -6.77 0.88
CA ALA A 9 -9.64 -7.57 2.10
C ALA A 9 -8.64 -8.74 2.16
N THR A 10 -8.21 -9.26 1.01
CA THR A 10 -7.20 -10.33 0.90
C THR A 10 -5.77 -9.81 0.88
N GLY A 11 -5.57 -8.49 0.78
CA GLY A 11 -4.25 -7.87 0.72
C GLY A 11 -3.61 -7.70 2.09
N PHE A 12 -2.30 -7.50 2.10
CA PHE A 12 -1.49 -7.41 3.32
C PHE A 12 -1.98 -6.31 4.29
N ILE A 13 -2.16 -5.07 3.81
CA ILE A 13 -2.65 -3.96 4.63
C ILE A 13 -4.15 -4.12 4.95
N GLY A 14 -4.96 -4.47 3.94
CA GLY A 14 -6.41 -4.55 4.08
C GLY A 14 -6.86 -5.53 5.16
N LEU A 15 -6.21 -6.69 5.27
CA LEU A 15 -6.54 -7.68 6.28
C LEU A 15 -6.17 -7.21 7.69
N HIS A 16 -5.07 -6.47 7.87
CA HIS A 16 -4.73 -5.86 9.15
C HIS A 16 -5.72 -4.76 9.56
N CYS A 17 -6.20 -3.94 8.61
CA CYS A 17 -7.26 -2.96 8.88
C CYS A 17 -8.55 -3.67 9.33
N ILE A 18 -8.97 -4.72 8.63
CA ILE A 18 -10.15 -5.51 9.01
C ILE A 18 -9.98 -6.11 10.41
N ASN A 19 -8.81 -6.69 10.69
CA ASN A 19 -8.50 -7.26 11.99
C ASN A 19 -8.65 -6.23 13.12
N GLN A 20 -8.07 -5.04 12.95
CA GLN A 20 -8.14 -3.99 13.97
C GLN A 20 -9.53 -3.39 14.10
N LEU A 21 -10.26 -3.16 13.00
CA LEU A 21 -11.63 -2.62 13.03
C LEU A 21 -12.59 -3.54 13.75
N LEU A 22 -12.55 -4.84 13.46
CA LEU A 22 -13.41 -5.84 14.13
C LEU A 22 -13.11 -5.91 15.63
N ASN A 23 -11.84 -5.86 16.04
CA ASN A 23 -11.44 -5.83 17.44
C ASN A 23 -11.86 -4.54 18.16
N GLN A 24 -12.06 -3.44 17.43
CA GLN A 24 -12.60 -2.18 17.95
C GLN A 24 -14.13 -2.12 17.92
N GLY A 25 -14.82 -3.18 17.46
CA GLY A 25 -16.28 -3.28 17.47
C GLY A 25 -16.98 -2.64 16.26
N TYR A 26 -16.28 -2.33 15.18
CA TYR A 26 -16.89 -1.89 13.92
C TYR A 26 -17.56 -3.05 13.19
N ALA A 27 -18.63 -2.75 12.43
CA ALA A 27 -19.08 -3.64 11.38
C ALA A 27 -18.21 -3.42 10.12
N VAL A 28 -17.75 -4.50 9.49
CA VAL A 28 -16.84 -4.41 8.35
C VAL A 28 -17.41 -5.11 7.13
N ASN A 29 -17.46 -4.40 6.02
CA ASN A 29 -17.62 -4.94 4.69
C ASN A 29 -16.24 -5.04 4.03
N GLY A 30 -15.80 -6.23 3.64
CA GLY A 30 -14.51 -6.43 2.98
C GLY A 30 -14.70 -6.80 1.52
N SER A 31 -13.98 -6.15 0.58
CA SER A 31 -14.01 -6.54 -0.82
C SER A 31 -12.88 -7.49 -1.19
N LEU A 32 -13.20 -8.46 -2.02
CA LEU A 32 -12.24 -9.39 -2.63
C LEU A 32 -12.62 -9.69 -4.08
N ARG A 33 -11.63 -10.05 -4.90
CA ARG A 33 -11.87 -10.39 -6.33
C ARG A 33 -12.29 -11.84 -6.55
N SER A 34 -11.81 -12.74 -5.69
CA SER A 34 -11.96 -14.18 -5.85
C SER A 34 -12.73 -14.76 -4.67
N PRO A 35 -13.97 -15.25 -4.87
CA PRO A 35 -14.81 -15.75 -3.77
C PRO A 35 -14.19 -16.93 -3.02
N GLU A 36 -13.29 -17.70 -3.66
CA GLU A 36 -12.57 -18.83 -3.07
C GLU A 36 -11.68 -18.41 -1.87
N ARG A 37 -11.26 -17.14 -1.86
CA ARG A 37 -10.40 -16.61 -0.78
C ARG A 37 -11.17 -16.15 0.46
N LYS A 38 -12.51 -16.27 0.51
CA LYS A 38 -13.30 -15.92 1.71
C LYS A 38 -12.84 -16.67 2.96
N ASN A 39 -12.67 -17.98 2.83
CA ASN A 39 -12.26 -18.81 3.97
C ASN A 39 -10.86 -18.46 4.46
N GLU A 40 -9.93 -18.08 3.56
CA GLU A 40 -8.59 -17.63 3.92
C GLU A 40 -8.64 -16.43 4.90
N ILE A 41 -9.51 -15.45 4.62
CA ILE A 41 -9.69 -14.27 5.48
C ILE A 41 -10.25 -14.69 6.84
N ILE A 42 -11.35 -15.46 6.84
CA ILE A 42 -12.03 -15.90 8.07
C ILE A 42 -11.08 -16.72 8.97
N ASP A 43 -10.34 -17.65 8.38
CA ASP A 43 -9.40 -18.50 9.11
C ASP A 43 -8.23 -17.69 9.68
N ALA A 44 -7.73 -16.71 8.93
CA ALA A 44 -6.68 -15.82 9.40
C ALA A 44 -7.13 -14.97 10.59
N LEU A 45 -8.33 -14.41 10.55
CA LEU A 45 -8.91 -13.62 11.64
C LEU A 45 -9.14 -14.48 12.87
N LYS A 46 -9.72 -15.68 12.72
CA LYS A 46 -9.92 -16.62 13.83
C LYS A 46 -8.61 -17.03 14.51
N LYS A 47 -7.53 -17.27 13.73
CA LYS A 47 -6.20 -17.57 14.29
C LYS A 47 -5.64 -16.43 15.14
N ASN A 48 -6.09 -15.20 14.87
CA ASN A 48 -5.71 -14.00 15.63
C ASN A 48 -6.72 -13.65 16.73
N ASN A 49 -7.66 -14.57 17.05
CA ASN A 49 -8.73 -14.38 18.02
C ASN A 49 -9.61 -13.16 17.73
N THR A 50 -9.80 -12.80 16.47
CA THR A 50 -10.62 -11.67 16.05
C THR A 50 -12.06 -12.11 15.86
N PRO A 51 -13.05 -11.41 16.44
CA PRO A 51 -14.47 -11.69 16.23
C PRO A 51 -14.83 -11.47 14.74
N THR A 52 -15.60 -12.38 14.15
CA THR A 52 -15.96 -12.33 12.73
C THR A 52 -17.45 -12.17 12.47
N GLU A 53 -18.26 -12.03 13.50
CA GLU A 53 -19.72 -11.94 13.43
C GLU A 53 -20.20 -10.69 12.69
N ASN A 54 -19.41 -9.62 12.75
CA ASN A 54 -19.70 -8.35 12.09
C ASN A 54 -18.94 -8.16 10.77
N LEU A 55 -18.36 -9.24 10.20
CA LEU A 55 -17.66 -9.22 8.91
C LEU A 55 -18.56 -9.73 7.79
N ASN A 56 -18.75 -8.92 6.75
CA ASN A 56 -19.34 -9.33 5.49
C ASN A 56 -18.31 -9.23 4.36
N LEU A 57 -18.30 -10.21 3.47
CA LEU A 57 -17.34 -10.27 2.34
C LEU A 57 -18.08 -10.22 1.01
N PHE A 58 -17.75 -9.20 0.21
CA PHE A 58 -18.35 -8.91 -1.10
C PHE A 58 -17.35 -9.17 -2.22
N VAL A 59 -17.84 -9.71 -3.34
CA VAL A 59 -17.00 -9.98 -4.52
C VAL A 59 -17.20 -8.85 -5.53
N PHE A 60 -16.17 -8.03 -5.68
CA PHE A 60 -16.09 -7.01 -6.73
C PHE A 60 -14.64 -6.57 -6.96
N ASN A 61 -14.38 -5.88 -8.05
CA ASN A 61 -13.06 -5.41 -8.42
C ASN A 61 -13.04 -3.89 -8.73
N LEU A 62 -11.85 -3.35 -8.98
CA LEU A 62 -11.66 -1.92 -9.23
C LEU A 62 -12.06 -1.47 -10.65
N THR A 63 -12.26 -2.42 -11.58
CA THR A 63 -12.44 -2.10 -13.00
C THR A 63 -13.89 -2.14 -13.46
N GLU A 64 -14.79 -2.67 -12.64
CA GLU A 64 -16.22 -2.84 -12.95
C GLU A 64 -17.09 -2.24 -11.85
N ASP A 65 -18.33 -1.84 -12.19
CA ASP A 65 -19.26 -1.23 -11.22
C ASP A 65 -20.01 -2.28 -10.39
N ASP A 66 -20.05 -3.54 -10.86
CA ASP A 66 -20.79 -4.61 -10.22
C ASP A 66 -20.28 -4.90 -8.79
N GLY A 67 -21.20 -5.07 -7.85
CA GLY A 67 -20.94 -5.40 -6.46
C GLY A 67 -20.57 -4.22 -5.56
N TRP A 68 -20.26 -3.04 -6.12
CA TRP A 68 -19.94 -1.87 -5.32
C TRP A 68 -21.13 -1.32 -4.53
N ASP A 69 -22.33 -1.34 -5.12
CA ASP A 69 -23.55 -0.89 -4.42
C ASP A 69 -23.83 -1.73 -3.19
N GLU A 70 -23.77 -3.04 -3.32
CA GLU A 70 -24.01 -3.96 -2.20
C GLU A 70 -22.94 -3.82 -1.12
N GLY A 71 -21.66 -3.73 -1.53
CA GLY A 71 -20.53 -3.59 -0.62
C GLY A 71 -20.53 -2.27 0.14
N MET A 72 -20.96 -1.16 -0.50
CA MET A 72 -20.95 0.19 0.09
C MET A 72 -22.20 0.50 0.89
N LYS A 73 -23.30 -0.24 0.68
CA LYS A 73 -24.60 0.05 1.29
C LYS A 73 -24.54 0.11 2.80
N GLY A 74 -24.93 1.28 3.33
CA GLY A 74 -24.99 1.57 4.76
C GLY A 74 -23.62 1.65 5.44
N CYS A 75 -22.54 1.83 4.67
CA CYS A 75 -21.22 2.13 5.23
C CYS A 75 -21.14 3.61 5.60
N ASP A 76 -20.59 3.89 6.78
CA ASP A 76 -20.28 5.23 7.25
C ASP A 76 -18.92 5.70 6.70
N PHE A 77 -17.99 4.76 6.50
CA PHE A 77 -16.60 5.02 6.10
C PHE A 77 -16.13 4.09 4.99
N LEU A 78 -15.14 4.56 4.22
CA LEU A 78 -14.42 3.78 3.24
C LEU A 78 -12.91 3.83 3.51
N LEU A 79 -12.27 2.67 3.73
CA LEU A 79 -10.82 2.52 3.63
C LEU A 79 -10.51 1.96 2.24
N HIS A 80 -10.07 2.83 1.33
CA HIS A 80 -9.74 2.44 -0.04
C HIS A 80 -8.28 2.03 -0.16
N ILE A 81 -8.01 0.74 0.07
CA ILE A 81 -6.66 0.15 0.15
C ILE A 81 -6.27 -0.55 -1.16
N ALA A 82 -7.26 -1.12 -1.85
CA ALA A 82 -7.02 -1.86 -3.08
C ALA A 82 -6.38 -0.99 -4.17
N SER A 83 -5.26 -1.43 -4.70
CA SER A 83 -4.57 -0.82 -5.84
C SER A 83 -3.82 -1.90 -6.61
N PRO A 84 -3.65 -1.78 -7.94
CA PRO A 84 -2.77 -2.68 -8.68
C PRO A 84 -1.33 -2.54 -8.17
N ILE A 85 -0.71 -3.65 -7.84
CA ILE A 85 0.70 -3.70 -7.48
C ILE A 85 1.33 -4.98 -8.03
N SER A 86 2.46 -4.87 -8.71
CA SER A 86 3.24 -6.00 -9.17
C SER A 86 4.67 -5.58 -9.48
N VAL A 87 5.65 -6.29 -8.94
CA VAL A 87 7.07 -6.11 -9.30
C VAL A 87 7.45 -6.84 -10.60
N LYS A 88 6.54 -7.64 -11.16
CA LYS A 88 6.80 -8.46 -12.36
C LYS A 88 6.34 -7.80 -13.66
N VAL A 89 5.53 -6.76 -13.57
CA VAL A 89 4.96 -6.05 -14.72
C VAL A 89 5.63 -4.69 -14.83
N ASN A 90 6.08 -4.34 -16.02
CA ASN A 90 6.61 -3.02 -16.35
C ASN A 90 5.82 -2.45 -17.53
N ASP A 91 4.57 -2.08 -17.24
CA ASP A 91 3.62 -1.54 -18.22
C ASP A 91 2.82 -0.41 -17.55
N GLU A 92 2.89 0.78 -18.11
CA GLU A 92 2.22 1.96 -17.57
C GLU A 92 0.69 1.77 -17.53
N ASP A 93 0.11 1.22 -18.59
CA ASP A 93 -1.34 1.00 -18.68
C ASP A 93 -1.84 -0.01 -17.65
N PHE A 94 -1.02 -0.99 -17.30
CA PHE A 94 -1.32 -1.95 -16.23
C PHE A 94 -1.45 -1.29 -14.86
N PHE A 95 -0.65 -0.26 -14.57
CA PHE A 95 -0.65 0.43 -13.28
C PHE A 95 -1.59 1.63 -13.26
N VAL A 96 -1.45 2.55 -14.22
CA VAL A 96 -2.09 3.87 -14.15
C VAL A 96 -3.60 3.77 -14.37
N LYS A 97 -4.04 3.14 -15.46
CA LYS A 97 -5.47 3.10 -15.79
C LYS A 97 -6.34 2.47 -14.69
N PRO A 98 -6.00 1.26 -14.16
CA PRO A 98 -6.81 0.66 -13.10
C PRO A 98 -6.72 1.40 -11.77
N ALA A 99 -5.57 2.04 -11.44
CA ALA A 99 -5.41 2.80 -10.21
C ALA A 99 -6.32 4.04 -10.21
N VAL A 100 -6.23 4.85 -11.26
CA VAL A 100 -7.06 6.07 -11.40
C VAL A 100 -8.54 5.73 -11.52
N ALA A 101 -8.89 4.74 -12.36
CA ALA A 101 -10.28 4.30 -12.53
C ALA A 101 -10.85 3.72 -11.24
N GLY A 102 -10.04 2.97 -10.47
CA GLY A 102 -10.44 2.39 -9.19
C GLY A 102 -10.76 3.45 -8.15
N VAL A 103 -9.93 4.48 -8.01
CA VAL A 103 -10.18 5.60 -7.11
C VAL A 103 -11.45 6.34 -7.51
N LYS A 104 -11.60 6.74 -8.79
CA LYS A 104 -12.80 7.44 -9.28
C LYS A 104 -14.07 6.63 -9.04
N ARG A 105 -14.02 5.32 -9.23
CA ARG A 105 -15.14 4.40 -8.98
C ARG A 105 -15.47 4.33 -7.50
N ALA A 106 -14.49 4.06 -6.64
CA ALA A 106 -14.68 4.00 -5.19
C ALA A 106 -15.32 5.28 -4.66
N PHE A 107 -14.88 6.45 -5.13
CA PHE A 107 -15.37 7.76 -4.73
C PHE A 107 -16.78 8.04 -5.28
N LYS A 108 -17.08 7.63 -6.52
CA LYS A 108 -18.45 7.66 -7.08
C LYS A 108 -19.44 6.93 -6.19
N PHE A 109 -19.09 5.72 -5.74
CA PHE A 109 -19.96 4.92 -4.87
C PHE A 109 -19.99 5.47 -3.44
N ALA A 110 -18.88 5.98 -2.91
CA ALA A 110 -18.85 6.65 -1.61
C ALA A 110 -19.81 7.86 -1.59
N LYS A 111 -19.75 8.71 -2.62
CA LYS A 111 -20.70 9.84 -2.80
C LYS A 111 -22.13 9.35 -2.90
N LYS A 112 -22.42 8.34 -3.72
CA LYS A 112 -23.77 7.79 -3.93
C LYS A 112 -24.39 7.27 -2.64
N HIS A 113 -23.60 6.70 -1.74
CA HIS A 113 -24.04 6.11 -0.47
C HIS A 113 -23.88 7.04 0.74
N ASN A 114 -23.53 8.31 0.53
CA ASN A 114 -23.34 9.32 1.57
C ASN A 114 -22.34 8.88 2.65
N VAL A 115 -21.23 8.28 2.23
CA VAL A 115 -20.11 7.95 3.12
C VAL A 115 -19.59 9.23 3.75
N LYS A 116 -19.34 9.23 5.06
CA LYS A 116 -18.91 10.41 5.82
C LYS A 116 -17.45 10.75 5.51
N LYS A 117 -16.59 9.73 5.46
CA LYS A 117 -15.15 9.91 5.25
C LYS A 117 -14.53 8.75 4.46
N VAL A 118 -13.62 9.11 3.59
CA VAL A 118 -12.77 8.17 2.84
C VAL A 118 -11.33 8.31 3.30
N VAL A 119 -10.66 7.19 3.58
CA VAL A 119 -9.20 7.12 3.77
C VAL A 119 -8.60 6.34 2.60
N LEU A 120 -7.77 7.02 1.82
CA LEU A 120 -7.11 6.44 0.65
C LEU A 120 -5.70 5.96 0.99
N THR A 121 -5.35 4.74 0.59
CA THR A 121 -3.96 4.28 0.61
C THR A 121 -3.23 4.69 -0.66
N SER A 122 -2.38 5.69 -0.56
CA SER A 122 -1.42 6.08 -1.58
C SER A 122 -0.04 5.44 -1.31
N SER A 123 1.04 6.19 -1.42
CA SER A 123 2.42 5.77 -1.15
C SER A 123 3.33 6.98 -1.03
N VAL A 124 4.46 6.88 -0.33
CA VAL A 124 5.55 7.86 -0.44
C VAL A 124 6.06 8.00 -1.88
N ALA A 125 5.80 7.03 -2.76
CA ALA A 125 6.08 7.13 -4.18
C ALA A 125 5.30 8.27 -4.89
N ALA A 126 4.23 8.81 -4.27
CA ALA A 126 3.55 10.00 -4.74
C ALA A 126 4.15 11.32 -4.17
N ILE A 127 5.21 11.20 -3.38
CA ILE A 127 5.89 12.32 -2.69
C ILE A 127 7.33 12.48 -3.20
N LEU A 128 8.07 11.39 -3.36
CA LEU A 128 9.53 11.40 -3.44
C LEU A 128 10.12 11.67 -4.84
N GLU A 129 9.38 11.48 -5.92
CA GLU A 129 9.88 11.58 -7.29
C GLU A 129 9.54 12.98 -7.89
N THR A 130 9.93 14.04 -7.19
CA THR A 130 9.63 15.44 -7.57
C THR A 130 10.36 15.92 -8.82
N GLY A 131 11.41 15.19 -9.26
CA GLY A 131 12.33 15.65 -10.30
C GLY A 131 13.42 16.63 -9.81
N GLU A 132 13.35 17.05 -8.55
CA GLU A 132 14.32 17.92 -7.87
C GLU A 132 15.16 17.14 -6.87
N GLU A 133 16.41 17.55 -6.67
CA GLU A 133 17.24 17.03 -5.58
C GLU A 133 16.86 17.73 -4.27
N LYS A 134 16.26 16.97 -3.33
CA LYS A 134 15.91 17.43 -1.99
C LYS A 134 16.53 16.51 -0.94
N GLU A 135 16.95 17.08 0.17
CA GLU A 135 17.45 16.30 1.33
C GLU A 135 16.29 15.71 2.15
N TYR A 136 15.19 16.45 2.24
CA TYR A 136 13.98 16.07 2.99
C TYR A 136 12.74 16.26 2.15
N PHE A 137 11.81 15.32 2.29
CA PHE A 137 10.49 15.34 1.68
C PHE A 137 9.44 15.28 2.77
N ASP A 138 8.32 15.97 2.56
CA ASP A 138 7.17 15.95 3.47
C ASP A 138 5.85 15.82 2.69
N GLU A 139 4.73 15.88 3.41
CA GLU A 139 3.40 15.70 2.85
C GLU A 139 2.98 16.80 1.87
N THR A 140 3.71 17.93 1.81
CA THR A 140 3.45 19.00 0.84
C THR A 140 4.08 18.73 -0.53
N ASP A 141 5.04 17.81 -0.60
CA ASP A 141 5.72 17.43 -1.83
C ASP A 141 4.85 16.52 -2.70
N TRP A 142 5.05 16.63 -4.02
CA TRP A 142 4.39 15.80 -5.01
C TRP A 142 5.40 15.28 -6.02
N SER A 143 5.30 13.99 -6.29
CA SER A 143 6.03 13.41 -7.42
C SER A 143 5.51 13.99 -8.73
N ASP A 144 6.43 14.28 -9.66
CA ASP A 144 6.09 14.75 -11.00
C ASP A 144 5.79 13.55 -11.92
N PRO A 145 4.51 13.32 -12.32
CA PRO A 145 4.15 12.20 -13.18
C PRO A 145 4.74 12.27 -14.58
N GLU A 146 5.25 13.44 -15.00
CA GLU A 146 5.90 13.65 -16.31
C GLU A 146 7.43 13.60 -16.24
N SER A 147 8.00 13.41 -15.04
CA SER A 147 9.45 13.25 -14.87
C SER A 147 9.98 12.06 -15.65
N SER A 148 11.05 12.26 -16.42
CA SER A 148 11.68 11.22 -17.25
C SER A 148 12.24 10.03 -16.45
N GLY A 149 12.38 10.17 -15.15
CA GLY A 149 12.90 9.13 -14.24
C GLY A 149 11.85 8.39 -13.45
N ILE A 150 10.59 8.83 -13.51
CA ILE A 150 9.53 8.22 -12.70
C ILE A 150 9.22 6.80 -13.19
N ASN A 151 9.12 5.86 -12.26
CA ASN A 151 8.67 4.52 -12.58
C ASN A 151 7.13 4.44 -12.67
N HIS A 152 6.60 3.45 -13.39
CA HIS A 152 5.16 3.32 -13.64
C HIS A 152 4.32 3.16 -12.36
N TYR A 153 4.89 2.56 -11.31
CA TYR A 153 4.22 2.46 -10.01
C TYR A 153 4.09 3.84 -9.34
N ALA A 154 5.18 4.60 -9.25
CA ALA A 154 5.15 5.95 -8.68
C ALA A 154 4.19 6.85 -9.47
N LYS A 155 4.28 6.85 -10.81
CA LYS A 155 3.33 7.56 -11.69
C LYS A 155 1.89 7.19 -11.40
N SER A 156 1.59 5.89 -11.24
CA SER A 156 0.23 5.40 -10.95
C SER A 156 -0.29 5.89 -9.60
N LYS A 157 0.55 5.89 -8.57
CA LYS A 157 0.19 6.36 -7.24
C LYS A 157 -0.05 7.86 -7.22
N THR A 158 0.82 8.62 -7.86
CA THR A 158 0.68 10.07 -8.01
C THR A 158 -0.62 10.44 -8.72
N LEU A 159 -0.86 9.86 -9.90
CA LEU A 159 -2.06 10.18 -10.68
C LEU A 159 -3.36 9.71 -10.00
N ALA A 160 -3.34 8.57 -9.30
CA ALA A 160 -4.49 8.09 -8.53
C ALA A 160 -4.80 9.02 -7.35
N GLU A 161 -3.78 9.52 -6.66
CA GLU A 161 -3.96 10.44 -5.54
C GLU A 161 -4.44 11.82 -6.02
N ILE A 162 -3.85 12.36 -7.10
CA ILE A 162 -4.34 13.59 -7.75
C ILE A 162 -5.81 13.44 -8.12
N ALA A 163 -6.19 12.31 -8.76
CA ALA A 163 -7.58 12.05 -9.14
C ALA A 163 -8.54 11.97 -7.93
N ALA A 164 -8.04 11.58 -6.76
CA ALA A 164 -8.82 11.59 -5.51
C ALA A 164 -9.13 13.02 -5.06
N TRP A 165 -8.10 13.87 -5.00
CA TRP A 165 -8.25 15.27 -4.60
C TRP A 165 -9.11 16.07 -5.60
N ASP A 166 -8.90 15.83 -6.91
CA ASP A 166 -9.72 16.45 -7.97
C ASP A 166 -11.19 16.05 -7.83
N PHE A 167 -11.48 14.77 -7.59
CA PHE A 167 -12.84 14.30 -7.40
C PHE A 167 -13.54 15.00 -6.23
N VAL A 168 -12.87 15.15 -5.09
CA VAL A 168 -13.45 15.80 -3.92
C VAL A 168 -13.72 17.28 -4.21
N LYS A 169 -12.79 17.97 -4.87
CA LYS A 169 -12.92 19.36 -5.28
C LYS A 169 -14.05 19.57 -6.31
N GLU A 170 -14.09 18.76 -7.35
CA GLU A 170 -15.09 18.84 -8.44
C GLU A 170 -16.53 18.59 -7.95
N HIS A 171 -16.69 17.84 -6.86
CA HIS A 171 -17.98 17.47 -6.30
C HIS A 171 -18.32 18.21 -4.99
N GLU A 172 -17.68 19.35 -4.73
CA GLU A 172 -17.98 20.22 -3.59
C GLU A 172 -17.84 19.51 -2.23
N ASN A 173 -16.78 18.72 -2.08
CA ASN A 173 -16.47 17.96 -0.86
C ASN A 173 -17.61 17.02 -0.41
N PRO A 174 -17.94 16.01 -1.19
CA PRO A 174 -19.08 15.12 -0.92
C PRO A 174 -18.89 14.24 0.32
N PHE A 175 -17.65 14.11 0.80
CA PHE A 175 -17.19 13.42 2.01
C PHE A 175 -15.84 13.99 2.45
N GLU A 176 -15.43 13.73 3.68
CA GLU A 176 -14.08 14.02 4.15
C GLU A 176 -13.05 13.06 3.51
N LEU A 177 -11.87 13.57 3.16
CA LEU A 177 -10.79 12.76 2.58
C LEU A 177 -9.51 12.90 3.41
N ALA A 178 -8.89 11.78 3.75
CA ALA A 178 -7.53 11.68 4.25
C ALA A 178 -6.73 10.70 3.40
N VAL A 179 -5.43 10.94 3.22
CA VAL A 179 -4.56 10.08 2.41
C VAL A 179 -3.40 9.57 3.25
N ILE A 180 -3.19 8.26 3.23
CA ILE A 180 -2.06 7.60 3.87
C ILE A 180 -1.04 7.24 2.80
N ASN A 181 0.19 7.72 2.98
CA ASN A 181 1.33 7.55 2.08
C ASN A 181 2.42 6.69 2.77
N PRO A 182 2.26 5.36 2.83
CA PRO A 182 3.26 4.52 3.50
C PRO A 182 4.52 4.36 2.64
N ALA A 183 5.65 4.23 3.32
CA ALA A 183 6.91 3.73 2.77
C ALA A 183 6.82 2.21 2.53
N LEU A 184 7.93 1.47 2.55
CA LEU A 184 7.89 0.01 2.39
C LEU A 184 7.23 -0.64 3.60
N VAL A 185 6.05 -1.20 3.39
CA VAL A 185 5.27 -1.82 4.45
C VAL A 185 5.77 -3.24 4.71
N THR A 186 6.27 -3.47 5.91
CA THR A 186 6.76 -4.78 6.37
C THR A 186 6.03 -5.23 7.62
N GLY A 187 6.30 -6.43 8.09
CA GLY A 187 5.70 -6.94 9.33
C GLY A 187 5.07 -8.32 9.18
N PRO A 188 4.37 -8.81 10.22
CA PRO A 188 3.79 -10.15 10.22
C PRO A 188 2.63 -10.25 9.21
N SER A 189 2.62 -11.29 8.38
CA SER A 189 1.48 -11.57 7.52
C SER A 189 0.47 -12.47 8.23
N LEU A 190 -0.81 -12.15 8.08
CA LEU A 190 -1.92 -12.96 8.60
C LEU A 190 -2.29 -14.12 7.67
N THR A 191 -1.88 -14.07 6.41
CA THR A 191 -2.12 -15.09 5.38
C THR A 191 -0.84 -15.47 4.65
N LYS A 192 -0.96 -16.19 3.54
CA LYS A 192 0.15 -16.47 2.62
C LYS A 192 0.53 -15.27 1.74
N ASP A 193 -0.28 -14.23 1.70
CA ASP A 193 0.04 -12.98 1.01
C ASP A 193 0.98 -12.15 1.88
N LEU A 194 2.24 -12.18 1.55
CA LEU A 194 3.29 -11.48 2.29
C LEU A 194 3.36 -9.98 1.98
N GLY A 195 2.68 -9.52 0.93
CA GLY A 195 2.94 -8.20 0.36
C GLY A 195 4.29 -8.12 -0.38
N GLU A 196 4.46 -7.13 -1.24
CA GLU A 196 5.65 -7.04 -2.11
C GLU A 196 6.92 -6.67 -1.32
N SER A 197 6.81 -5.80 -0.32
CA SER A 197 7.97 -5.40 0.50
C SER A 197 8.54 -6.56 1.31
N ASN A 198 7.68 -7.36 1.95
CA ASN A 198 8.13 -8.57 2.65
C ASN A 198 8.75 -9.62 1.69
N LYS A 199 8.24 -9.71 0.45
CA LYS A 199 8.87 -10.58 -0.57
C LYS A 199 10.28 -10.11 -0.92
N ALA A 200 10.50 -8.79 -1.01
CA ALA A 200 11.83 -8.22 -1.24
C ALA A 200 12.78 -8.55 -0.08
N ILE A 201 12.34 -8.37 1.18
CA ILE A 201 13.12 -8.80 2.35
C ILE A 201 13.36 -10.31 2.35
N GLY A 202 12.37 -11.10 1.94
CA GLY A 202 12.49 -12.55 1.77
C GLY A 202 13.61 -12.98 0.81
N MET A 203 13.90 -12.19 -0.23
CA MET A 203 15.05 -12.46 -1.12
C MET A 203 16.38 -12.27 -0.38
N VAL A 204 16.48 -11.29 0.52
CA VAL A 204 17.66 -11.10 1.36
C VAL A 204 17.80 -12.26 2.36
N VAL A 205 16.73 -12.63 3.04
CA VAL A 205 16.69 -13.74 4.02
C VAL A 205 17.10 -15.07 3.40
N THR A 206 16.62 -15.36 2.19
CA THR A 206 16.85 -16.64 1.51
C THR A 206 18.17 -16.73 0.77
N GLY A 207 18.93 -15.61 0.67
CA GLY A 207 20.18 -15.52 -0.08
C GLY A 207 20.01 -15.45 -1.59
N LYS A 208 18.78 -15.24 -2.09
CA LYS A 208 18.53 -14.95 -3.52
C LYS A 208 19.12 -13.61 -3.95
N MET A 209 19.34 -12.71 -3.00
CA MET A 209 20.11 -11.49 -3.18
C MET A 209 21.50 -11.71 -2.57
N PRO A 210 22.52 -12.08 -3.37
CA PRO A 210 23.83 -12.50 -2.87
C PRO A 210 24.70 -11.36 -2.37
N VAL A 211 24.38 -10.13 -2.72
CA VAL A 211 25.06 -8.90 -2.29
C VAL A 211 24.05 -7.87 -1.81
N ALA A 212 24.45 -7.06 -0.83
CA ALA A 212 23.64 -5.91 -0.42
C ALA A 212 23.83 -4.80 -1.47
N ILE A 213 22.75 -4.50 -2.19
CA ILE A 213 22.73 -3.44 -3.19
C ILE A 213 22.66 -2.06 -2.51
N PRO A 214 23.24 -1.02 -3.10
CA PRO A 214 23.29 0.32 -2.52
C PRO A 214 21.95 1.05 -2.72
N MET A 215 20.97 0.67 -1.91
CA MET A 215 19.63 1.26 -1.87
C MET A 215 19.22 1.49 -0.42
N GLN A 216 18.50 2.57 -0.19
CA GLN A 216 17.92 2.92 1.11
C GLN A 216 16.45 3.22 0.94
N PHE A 217 15.64 2.77 1.88
CA PHE A 217 14.20 3.00 1.88
C PHE A 217 13.69 3.24 3.30
N GLY A 218 12.64 4.02 3.39
CA GLY A 218 11.81 4.06 4.58
C GLY A 218 11.04 2.76 4.77
N TYR A 219 10.87 2.34 6.02
CA TYR A 219 10.11 1.16 6.42
C TYR A 219 9.09 1.51 7.48
N VAL A 220 7.94 0.86 7.41
CA VAL A 220 6.87 1.00 8.41
C VAL A 220 6.21 -0.36 8.65
N ASP A 221 5.81 -0.62 9.90
CA ASP A 221 5.10 -1.86 10.23
C ASP A 221 3.65 -1.80 9.72
N VAL A 222 3.18 -2.90 9.16
CA VAL A 222 1.80 -3.03 8.63
C VAL A 222 0.72 -2.77 9.67
N ARG A 223 1.02 -3.07 10.95
CA ARG A 223 0.10 -2.83 12.07
C ARG A 223 -0.07 -1.34 12.34
N ASP A 224 1.01 -0.57 12.21
CA ASP A 224 1.00 0.88 12.35
C ASP A 224 0.34 1.54 11.14
N VAL A 225 0.57 1.02 9.93
CA VAL A 225 -0.16 1.47 8.74
C VAL A 225 -1.66 1.24 8.91
N ALA A 226 -2.10 0.08 9.41
CA ALA A 226 -3.50 -0.18 9.68
C ALA A 226 -4.06 0.75 10.77
N SER A 227 -3.30 0.98 11.85
CA SER A 227 -3.67 1.92 12.91
C SER A 227 -3.80 3.35 12.38
N ALA A 228 -2.88 3.80 11.53
CA ALA A 228 -2.94 5.13 10.91
C ALA A 228 -4.20 5.32 10.05
N HIS A 229 -4.61 4.30 9.28
CA HIS A 229 -5.87 4.36 8.52
C HIS A 229 -7.08 4.54 9.44
N ILE A 230 -7.12 3.81 10.55
CA ILE A 230 -8.24 3.87 11.50
C ILE A 230 -8.23 5.21 12.26
N LEU A 231 -7.07 5.68 12.69
CA LEU A 231 -6.93 6.99 13.35
C LEU A 231 -7.32 8.13 12.40
N ALA A 232 -6.89 8.07 11.13
CA ALA A 232 -7.30 9.05 10.13
C ALA A 232 -8.80 9.01 9.86
N MET A 233 -9.42 7.83 9.86
CA MET A 233 -10.88 7.67 9.73
C MET A 233 -11.62 8.32 10.91
N GLN A 234 -11.11 8.14 12.14
CA GLN A 234 -11.74 8.60 13.37
C GLN A 234 -11.53 10.10 13.67
N SER A 235 -10.38 10.65 13.24
CA SER A 235 -9.99 12.03 13.58
C SER A 235 -10.62 13.06 12.65
N PRO A 236 -11.36 14.04 13.15
CA PRO A 236 -11.83 15.17 12.34
C PRO A 236 -10.68 16.02 11.75
N SER A 237 -9.56 16.13 12.45
CA SER A 237 -8.40 16.93 12.01
C SER A 237 -7.61 16.30 10.85
N SER A 238 -7.91 15.07 10.45
CA SER A 238 -7.26 14.43 9.30
C SER A 238 -7.90 14.78 7.97
N ASN A 239 -9.03 15.50 7.97
CA ASN A 239 -9.69 15.89 6.73
C ASN A 239 -8.85 16.88 5.93
N GLY A 240 -8.63 16.59 4.66
CA GLY A 240 -7.80 17.39 3.77
C GLY A 240 -6.29 17.12 3.90
N GLU A 241 -5.88 16.14 4.74
CA GLU A 241 -4.48 15.90 5.06
C GLU A 241 -3.92 14.64 4.36
N ARG A 242 -2.62 14.69 4.11
CA ARG A 242 -1.77 13.57 3.70
C ARG A 242 -0.90 13.15 4.87
N PHE A 243 -0.56 11.89 4.98
CA PHE A 243 0.27 11.35 6.07
C PHE A 243 1.35 10.42 5.50
N ALA A 244 2.59 10.89 5.46
CA ALA A 244 3.74 10.06 5.11
C ALA A 244 4.10 9.16 6.29
N LEU A 245 4.10 7.85 6.07
CA LEU A 245 4.40 6.88 7.12
C LEU A 245 5.74 6.20 6.85
N SER A 246 6.75 6.59 7.63
CA SER A 246 8.05 5.91 7.71
C SER A 246 8.50 5.92 9.16
N GLU A 247 8.85 4.75 9.71
CA GLU A 247 9.40 4.65 11.06
C GLU A 247 10.92 4.84 11.03
N LYS A 248 11.57 4.23 10.02
CA LYS A 248 13.02 4.25 9.92
C LYS A 248 13.48 4.03 8.48
N ASP A 249 14.51 4.78 8.09
CA ASP A 249 15.21 4.58 6.84
C ASP A 249 16.36 3.59 7.04
N LEU A 250 16.38 2.53 6.24
CA LEU A 250 17.37 1.48 6.30
C LEU A 250 17.93 1.17 4.91
N SER A 251 19.23 1.09 4.81
CA SER A 251 19.90 0.53 3.65
C SER A 251 19.80 -1.00 3.62
N TYR A 252 19.89 -1.61 2.45
CA TYR A 252 19.95 -3.07 2.34
C TYR A 252 21.16 -3.68 3.08
N LYS A 253 22.25 -2.92 3.24
CA LYS A 253 23.41 -3.32 4.07
C LYS A 253 23.03 -3.44 5.55
N GLU A 254 22.30 -2.47 6.09
CA GLU A 254 21.82 -2.49 7.46
C GLU A 254 20.82 -3.61 7.70
N ILE A 255 19.88 -3.81 6.75
CA ILE A 255 18.95 -4.93 6.80
C ILE A 255 19.68 -6.27 6.79
N ALA A 256 20.63 -6.44 5.89
CA ALA A 256 21.42 -7.67 5.82
C ALA A 256 22.19 -7.92 7.13
N LYS A 257 22.73 -6.87 7.75
CA LYS A 257 23.38 -6.95 9.06
C LYS A 257 22.39 -7.35 10.16
N LEU A 258 21.23 -6.67 10.25
CA LEU A 258 20.18 -6.99 11.23
C LEU A 258 19.72 -8.44 11.11
N LEU A 259 19.49 -8.91 9.88
CA LEU A 259 19.10 -10.28 9.63
C LEU A 259 20.15 -11.28 10.07
N LYS A 260 21.44 -11.02 9.83
CA LYS A 260 22.54 -11.87 10.30
C LYS A 260 22.65 -11.93 11.81
N ASP A 261 22.57 -10.78 12.45
CA ASP A 261 22.63 -10.65 13.91
C ASP A 261 21.47 -11.44 14.56
N ASN A 262 20.36 -11.64 13.83
CA ASN A 262 19.21 -12.45 14.22
C ASN A 262 19.21 -13.89 13.65
N GLY A 263 20.34 -14.39 13.18
CA GLY A 263 20.54 -15.81 12.83
C GLY A 263 20.22 -16.18 11.38
N PHE A 264 19.85 -15.23 10.51
CA PHE A 264 19.61 -15.49 9.08
C PHE A 264 20.93 -15.55 8.30
N LYS A 265 21.63 -16.68 8.39
CA LYS A 265 23.00 -16.89 7.87
C LYS A 265 23.17 -16.66 6.37
N LYS A 266 22.08 -16.79 5.59
CA LYS A 266 22.06 -16.59 4.12
C LYS A 266 22.00 -15.13 3.70
N ALA A 267 21.71 -14.20 4.60
CA ALA A 267 21.74 -12.78 4.29
C ALA A 267 23.14 -12.35 3.82
N PRO A 268 23.28 -11.43 2.84
CA PRO A 268 24.57 -11.07 2.26
C PRO A 268 25.50 -10.42 3.30
N SER A 269 26.80 -10.69 3.16
CA SER A 269 27.86 -10.05 3.99
C SER A 269 28.54 -8.90 3.24
N ILE A 270 28.40 -8.89 1.93
CA ILE A 270 29.15 -7.99 1.05
C ILE A 270 28.18 -6.96 0.48
N SER A 271 28.55 -5.69 0.59
CA SER A 271 27.91 -4.60 -0.13
C SER A 271 28.77 -4.25 -1.33
N VAL A 272 28.13 -3.90 -2.44
CA VAL A 272 28.81 -3.51 -3.68
C VAL A 272 28.55 -2.04 -4.00
N PRO A 273 29.49 -1.33 -4.62
CA PRO A 273 29.25 0.04 -5.08
C PRO A 273 28.23 0.08 -6.23
N VAL A 274 27.57 1.24 -6.42
CA VAL A 274 26.49 1.44 -7.41
C VAL A 274 26.86 0.96 -8.80
N TRP A 275 28.07 1.31 -9.27
CA TRP A 275 28.50 0.93 -10.62
C TRP A 275 28.59 -0.58 -10.81
N LEU A 276 29.07 -1.29 -9.78
CA LEU A 276 29.18 -2.75 -9.83
C LEU A 276 27.81 -3.41 -9.73
N ALA A 277 26.91 -2.87 -8.88
CA ALA A 277 25.53 -3.34 -8.78
C ALA A 277 24.80 -3.20 -10.12
N LYS A 278 24.94 -2.03 -10.80
CA LYS A 278 24.38 -1.81 -12.14
C LYS A 278 24.98 -2.74 -13.19
N PHE A 279 26.26 -3.03 -13.12
CA PHE A 279 26.90 -4.00 -14.01
C PHE A 279 26.37 -5.43 -13.80
N LEU A 280 26.29 -5.88 -12.55
CA LEU A 280 25.75 -7.21 -12.19
C LEU A 280 24.26 -7.37 -12.57
N ALA A 281 23.50 -6.29 -12.56
CA ALA A 281 22.10 -6.29 -12.96
C ALA A 281 21.88 -6.68 -14.43
N ASN A 282 22.89 -6.54 -15.31
CA ASN A 282 22.80 -7.02 -16.69
C ASN A 282 22.72 -8.54 -16.80
N PHE A 283 23.20 -9.25 -15.79
CA PHE A 283 23.27 -10.72 -15.74
C PHE A 283 22.23 -11.35 -14.80
N ASN A 284 21.49 -10.52 -14.06
CA ASN A 284 20.50 -10.99 -13.07
C ASN A 284 19.19 -10.23 -13.22
N LYS A 285 18.13 -10.93 -13.62
CA LYS A 285 16.79 -10.33 -13.85
C LYS A 285 16.19 -9.69 -12.58
N GLU A 286 16.45 -10.26 -11.42
CA GLU A 286 15.93 -9.73 -10.13
C GLU A 286 16.66 -8.43 -9.75
N LEU A 287 17.99 -8.36 -9.97
CA LEU A 287 18.76 -7.12 -9.78
C LEU A 287 18.40 -6.05 -10.81
N LYS A 288 18.05 -6.42 -12.03
CA LYS A 288 17.71 -5.46 -13.09
C LYS A 288 16.50 -4.60 -12.72
N ILE A 289 15.53 -5.18 -12.02
CA ILE A 289 14.32 -4.45 -11.54
C ILE A 289 14.68 -3.37 -10.51
N THR A 290 15.79 -3.54 -9.77
CA THR A 290 16.21 -2.60 -8.72
C THR A 290 17.10 -1.47 -9.22
N VAL A 291 17.55 -1.50 -10.49
CA VAL A 291 18.47 -0.50 -11.06
C VAL A 291 17.97 0.95 -10.92
N PRO A 292 16.67 1.27 -11.12
CA PRO A 292 16.16 2.63 -10.95
C PRO A 292 16.31 3.20 -9.53
N PHE A 293 16.45 2.33 -8.52
CA PHE A 293 16.54 2.70 -7.11
C PHE A 293 17.97 2.70 -6.57
N MET A 294 18.95 2.25 -7.38
CA MET A 294 20.36 2.16 -6.94
C MET A 294 21.03 3.53 -6.84
N GLY A 295 21.49 3.86 -5.62
CA GLY A 295 22.20 5.09 -5.32
C GLY A 295 21.26 6.24 -4.93
N LYS A 296 20.02 5.92 -4.70
CA LYS A 296 19.03 6.82 -4.12
C LYS A 296 18.82 6.47 -2.64
#